data_86d3fec872bf8248bea7ce6157322801
#
_entry.id   86d3fec872bf8248bea7ce6157322801
#
_cell.length_a   1.000
_cell.length_b   1.000
_cell.length_c   1.000
_cell.angle_alpha   90.00
_cell.angle_beta   90.00
_cell.angle_gamma   90.00
#
_symmetry.space_group_name_H-M   'P 1'
#
loop_
_entity.id
_entity.type
_entity.pdbx_description
1 polymer ?
#
loop_
_entity_poly.entity_id
_entity_poly.type
_entity_poly.pdbx_seq_one_letter_code
_entity_poly.pdbx_strand_id
1 'polypeptide(L)'
;MRIKYKHQRFQTEAARCVTDAFKGQPKQEPGSNYLIDQGTNQGLFNTEGYANLPLQISDRDICDNIRKTQMEQGIRPIEALEGDGRTLTVEMETGTGKTYTYIKTMFELNKLYGWLKFIVVVPSIAIREGVLKSFESMSDHFAEQYGRRMEFFVYNSKKLEMIDHFSQSSNIHVMIINTQAFNSSMNEDKNKEGKGGDSAAKIIFTKQEKFGWRKPIDVIAKNRPIMIIDEPQSVLGADKGNATRKGIGKFEPLFKVLYSATHRKNDIQNMVFRLDAIDAYNRQLVKKIEVRGIRQIGTTATNGFVYLDSIVIGKGNPQARIS
;
A
#
# COMPACT_ATOMS: atom_id res chain seq x y z
N MET A 1 -5.87 -24.31 -15.30
CA MET A 1 -7.24 -23.79 -15.04
C MET A 1 -7.12 -22.26 -14.96
N ARG A 2 -7.80 -21.51 -15.83
CA ARG A 2 -7.73 -20.03 -15.84
C ARG A 2 -8.82 -19.50 -14.93
N ILE A 3 -8.44 -18.72 -13.91
CA ILE A 3 -9.41 -18.09 -12.99
C ILE A 3 -10.07 -16.93 -13.75
N LYS A 4 -11.40 -16.92 -13.79
CA LYS A 4 -12.17 -15.80 -14.33
C LYS A 4 -12.59 -14.89 -13.18
N TYR A 5 -12.12 -13.65 -13.19
CA TYR A 5 -12.51 -12.65 -12.21
C TYR A 5 -13.80 -11.95 -12.65
N LYS A 6 -14.75 -11.85 -11.73
CA LYS A 6 -16.01 -11.12 -11.96
C LYS A 6 -15.80 -9.63 -11.62
N HIS A 7 -16.22 -8.76 -12.52
CA HIS A 7 -16.25 -7.33 -12.23
C HIS A 7 -17.26 -7.01 -11.14
N GLN A 8 -16.78 -6.42 -10.04
CA GLN A 8 -17.62 -5.97 -8.95
C GLN A 8 -17.75 -4.44 -9.02
N ARG A 9 -19.01 -3.95 -8.92
CA ARG A 9 -19.29 -2.52 -9.01
C ARG A 9 -18.58 -1.72 -7.93
N PHE A 10 -18.62 -2.19 -6.68
CA PHE A 10 -17.99 -1.51 -5.55
C PHE A 10 -16.46 -1.39 -5.68
N GLN A 11 -15.77 -2.39 -6.28
CA GLN A 11 -14.33 -2.33 -6.52
C GLN A 11 -13.99 -1.28 -7.60
N THR A 12 -14.83 -1.17 -8.61
CA THR A 12 -14.68 -0.12 -9.64
C THR A 12 -14.94 1.25 -9.05
N GLU A 13 -15.93 1.36 -8.17
CA GLU A 13 -16.28 2.60 -7.47
C GLU A 13 -15.16 3.04 -6.52
N ALA A 14 -14.59 2.12 -5.74
CA ALA A 14 -13.45 2.41 -4.86
C ALA A 14 -12.23 2.93 -5.67
N ALA A 15 -11.91 2.29 -6.80
CA ALA A 15 -10.83 2.76 -7.67
C ALA A 15 -11.14 4.16 -8.25
N ARG A 16 -12.39 4.41 -8.67
CA ARG A 16 -12.84 5.71 -9.15
C ARG A 16 -12.73 6.79 -8.08
N CYS A 17 -13.12 6.51 -6.84
CA CYS A 17 -13.01 7.47 -5.74
C CYS A 17 -11.58 7.93 -5.50
N VAL A 18 -10.59 7.04 -5.67
CA VAL A 18 -9.17 7.42 -5.59
C VAL A 18 -8.75 8.28 -6.78
N THR A 19 -9.16 7.91 -8.00
CA THR A 19 -8.79 8.70 -9.19
C THR A 19 -9.46 10.05 -9.20
N ASP A 20 -10.72 10.15 -8.79
CA ASP A 20 -11.49 11.40 -8.80
C ASP A 20 -10.89 12.46 -7.86
N ALA A 21 -10.15 12.08 -6.83
CA ALA A 21 -9.41 13.02 -5.99
C ALA A 21 -8.42 13.90 -6.79
N PHE A 22 -7.94 13.41 -7.92
CA PHE A 22 -6.98 14.11 -8.79
C PHE A 22 -7.63 14.63 -10.09
N LYS A 23 -8.94 14.75 -10.15
CA LYS A 23 -9.62 15.26 -11.32
C LYS A 23 -9.14 16.67 -11.68
N GLY A 24 -8.79 16.88 -12.94
CA GLY A 24 -8.13 18.11 -13.41
C GLY A 24 -6.63 17.97 -13.57
N GLN A 25 -6.01 16.92 -13.04
CA GLN A 25 -4.60 16.60 -13.30
C GLN A 25 -4.42 16.28 -14.79
N PRO A 26 -3.52 16.97 -15.51
CA PRO A 26 -3.25 16.67 -16.91
C PRO A 26 -2.65 15.28 -17.07
N LYS A 27 -3.05 14.61 -18.14
CA LYS A 27 -2.49 13.31 -18.49
C LYS A 27 -1.07 13.49 -19.01
N GLN A 28 -0.18 12.67 -18.48
CA GLN A 28 1.19 12.59 -18.92
C GLN A 28 1.28 11.91 -20.28
N GLU A 29 1.86 12.60 -21.25
CA GLU A 29 2.12 12.03 -22.57
C GLU A 29 3.23 10.98 -22.48
N PRO A 30 3.15 9.89 -23.28
CA PRO A 30 4.22 8.91 -23.34
C PRO A 30 5.57 9.57 -23.69
N GLY A 31 6.59 9.33 -22.87
CA GLY A 31 7.93 9.87 -23.06
C GLY A 31 8.20 11.24 -22.43
N SER A 32 7.17 12.01 -22.04
CA SER A 32 7.36 13.33 -21.41
C SER A 32 7.94 13.26 -19.99
N ASN A 33 7.95 12.09 -19.41
CA ASN A 33 8.41 11.78 -18.05
C ASN A 33 9.79 11.13 -17.99
N TYR A 34 10.51 11.19 -19.10
CA TYR A 34 11.87 10.73 -19.15
C TYR A 34 12.78 11.69 -18.37
N LEU A 35 13.39 11.17 -17.32
CA LEU A 35 14.36 11.92 -16.53
C LEU A 35 15.76 11.60 -17.01
N ILE A 36 16.45 12.62 -17.49
CA ILE A 36 17.89 12.55 -17.67
C ILE A 36 18.50 12.96 -16.33
N ASP A 37 19.14 12.04 -15.65
CA ASP A 37 19.94 12.40 -14.49
C ASP A 37 21.18 13.15 -14.97
N GLN A 38 21.15 14.47 -14.88
CA GLN A 38 22.33 15.31 -15.11
C GLN A 38 23.33 15.18 -13.95
N GLY A 39 23.47 13.99 -13.43
CA GLY A 39 24.16 13.56 -12.24
C GLY A 39 25.36 14.37 -11.82
N THR A 40 25.44 14.63 -10.55
CA THR A 40 26.57 15.22 -9.82
C THR A 40 27.84 14.35 -9.84
N ASN A 41 27.83 13.20 -10.46
CA ASN A 41 28.99 12.34 -10.65
C ASN A 41 29.22 12.11 -12.13
N GLN A 42 30.30 12.68 -12.64
CA GLN A 42 30.87 12.45 -13.98
C GLN A 42 31.34 10.98 -14.13
N GLY A 43 30.49 10.04 -13.89
CA GLY A 43 30.78 8.63 -14.04
C GLY A 43 29.84 7.99 -15.05
N LEU A 44 30.35 7.12 -15.86
CA LEU A 44 29.87 6.31 -16.97
C LEU A 44 28.40 5.78 -16.90
N PHE A 45 27.58 6.17 -15.96
CA PHE A 45 26.22 5.68 -15.77
C PHE A 45 25.25 6.84 -15.61
N ASN A 46 24.84 7.43 -16.73
CA ASN A 46 23.64 8.28 -16.78
C ASN A 46 22.45 7.41 -16.42
N THR A 47 21.87 7.61 -15.26
CA THR A 47 20.60 6.96 -14.87
C THR A 47 19.45 7.69 -15.54
N GLU A 48 19.23 7.36 -16.79
CA GLU A 48 18.04 7.73 -17.52
C GLU A 48 16.88 6.89 -16.99
N GLY A 49 15.71 7.49 -16.78
CA GLY A 49 14.57 6.76 -16.24
C GLY A 49 13.26 7.52 -16.41
N TYR A 50 12.16 6.86 -16.11
CA TYR A 50 10.83 7.44 -16.17
C TYR A 50 10.31 7.74 -14.76
N ALA A 51 9.72 8.91 -14.57
CA ALA A 51 9.09 9.30 -13.32
C ALA A 51 7.61 9.63 -13.51
N ASN A 52 6.83 9.53 -12.43
CA ASN A 52 5.49 10.10 -12.45
C ASN A 52 5.57 11.63 -12.54
N LEU A 53 4.72 12.26 -13.35
CA LEU A 53 4.59 13.71 -13.33
C LEU A 53 4.13 14.18 -11.95
N PRO A 54 4.68 15.32 -11.47
CA PRO A 54 4.21 15.91 -10.24
C PRO A 54 2.74 16.33 -10.35
N LEU A 55 2.09 16.53 -9.21
CA LEU A 55 0.76 17.11 -9.17
C LEU A 55 0.83 18.54 -9.71
N GLN A 56 -0.02 18.84 -10.69
CA GLN A 56 -0.15 20.16 -11.31
C GLN A 56 -1.45 20.85 -10.88
N ILE A 57 -2.37 20.11 -10.29
CA ILE A 57 -3.59 20.67 -9.69
C ILE A 57 -3.27 21.22 -8.29
N SER A 58 -4.03 22.26 -7.90
CA SER A 58 -3.87 22.90 -6.60
C SER A 58 -4.39 22.02 -5.45
N ASP A 59 -3.90 22.26 -4.24
CA ASP A 59 -4.41 21.60 -3.03
C ASP A 59 -5.88 21.92 -2.79
N ARG A 60 -6.36 23.08 -3.25
CA ARG A 60 -7.77 23.46 -3.21
C ARG A 60 -8.59 22.55 -4.12
N ASP A 61 -8.14 22.34 -5.35
CA ASP A 61 -8.87 21.48 -6.30
C ASP A 61 -8.91 20.03 -5.79
N ILE A 62 -7.80 19.53 -5.23
CA ILE A 62 -7.75 18.20 -4.59
C ILE A 62 -8.76 18.13 -3.45
N CYS A 63 -8.82 19.15 -2.57
CA CYS A 63 -9.76 19.20 -1.46
C CYS A 63 -11.21 19.19 -1.95
N ASP A 64 -11.54 20.00 -2.95
CA ASP A 64 -12.90 20.10 -3.51
C ASP A 64 -13.31 18.79 -4.21
N ASN A 65 -12.39 18.13 -4.91
CA ASN A 65 -12.60 16.81 -5.50
C ASN A 65 -12.89 15.74 -4.44
N ILE A 66 -12.10 15.71 -3.36
CA ILE A 66 -12.29 14.79 -2.25
C ILE A 66 -13.63 15.04 -1.57
N ARG A 67 -14.01 16.30 -1.29
CA ARG A 67 -15.32 16.65 -0.73
C ARG A 67 -16.46 16.13 -1.57
N LYS A 68 -16.38 16.33 -2.88
CA LYS A 68 -17.39 15.85 -3.81
C LYS A 68 -17.52 14.33 -3.75
N THR A 69 -16.39 13.62 -3.78
CA THR A 69 -16.34 12.16 -3.66
C THR A 69 -16.94 11.69 -2.33
N GLN A 70 -16.61 12.36 -1.22
CA GLN A 70 -17.15 12.05 0.11
C GLN A 70 -18.66 12.22 0.17
N MET A 71 -19.19 13.31 -0.40
CA MET A 71 -20.64 13.52 -0.48
C MET A 71 -21.33 12.42 -1.31
N GLU A 72 -20.77 12.02 -2.45
CA GLU A 72 -21.28 10.92 -3.27
C GLU A 72 -21.26 9.57 -2.52
N GLN A 73 -20.30 9.36 -1.63
CA GLN A 73 -20.13 8.13 -0.84
C GLN A 73 -20.86 8.17 0.53
N GLY A 74 -21.55 9.25 0.86
CA GLY A 74 -22.17 9.42 2.18
C GLY A 74 -21.18 9.54 3.32
N ILE A 75 -19.94 9.91 3.03
CA ILE A 75 -18.88 10.19 4.00
C ILE A 75 -18.93 11.66 4.38
N ARG A 76 -18.73 11.98 5.66
CA ARG A 76 -18.66 13.39 6.10
C ARG A 76 -17.56 14.13 5.35
N PRO A 77 -17.87 15.22 4.63
CA PRO A 77 -16.88 15.98 3.91
C PRO A 77 -15.85 16.63 4.83
N ILE A 78 -14.59 16.63 4.41
CA ILE A 78 -13.51 17.34 5.10
C ILE A 78 -13.64 18.85 4.93
N GLU A 79 -13.17 19.63 5.88
CA GLU A 79 -13.12 21.10 5.77
C GLU A 79 -11.83 21.59 5.09
N ALA A 80 -10.75 20.85 5.27
CA ALA A 80 -9.44 21.07 4.66
C ALA A 80 -8.74 19.74 4.46
N LEU A 81 -7.68 19.69 3.64
CA LEU A 81 -6.86 18.50 3.49
C LEU A 81 -6.25 18.10 4.83
N GLU A 82 -6.37 16.82 5.15
CA GLU A 82 -5.89 16.25 6.40
C GLU A 82 -4.44 15.77 6.27
N GLY A 83 -3.70 15.83 7.39
CA GLY A 83 -2.33 15.35 7.46
C GLY A 83 -1.35 16.11 6.55
N ASP A 84 -0.67 15.38 5.66
CA ASP A 84 0.24 15.95 4.67
C ASP A 84 -0.46 16.37 3.36
N GLY A 85 -1.77 16.24 3.30
CA GLY A 85 -2.57 16.52 2.11
C GLY A 85 -2.34 15.55 0.95
N ARG A 86 -1.48 14.55 1.15
CA ARG A 86 -1.04 13.60 0.11
C ARG A 86 -1.35 12.15 0.49
N THR A 87 -2.25 11.94 1.46
CA THR A 87 -2.67 10.61 1.89
C THR A 87 -4.17 10.47 1.71
N LEU A 88 -4.59 9.44 0.98
CA LEU A 88 -5.99 9.05 0.81
C LEU A 88 -6.27 7.76 1.57
N THR A 89 -7.46 7.62 2.12
CA THR A 89 -7.90 6.42 2.85
C THR A 89 -9.05 5.74 2.12
N VAL A 90 -8.91 4.43 1.94
CA VAL A 90 -9.91 3.52 1.36
C VAL A 90 -10.20 2.43 2.38
N GLU A 91 -11.41 2.40 2.91
CA GLU A 91 -11.87 1.35 3.83
C GLU A 91 -12.65 0.29 3.05
N MET A 92 -12.18 -0.94 3.12
CA MET A 92 -12.83 -2.09 2.48
C MET A 92 -12.74 -3.30 3.40
N GLU A 93 -13.87 -3.93 3.67
CA GLU A 93 -13.96 -5.10 4.54
C GLU A 93 -13.07 -6.25 4.05
N THR A 94 -12.61 -7.07 4.99
CA THR A 94 -11.81 -8.26 4.70
C THR A 94 -12.55 -9.22 3.77
N GLY A 95 -11.86 -9.77 2.76
CA GLY A 95 -12.47 -10.68 1.79
C GLY A 95 -13.22 -9.99 0.64
N THR A 96 -13.34 -8.65 0.61
CA THR A 96 -13.99 -7.92 -0.49
C THR A 96 -13.07 -7.65 -1.68
N GLY A 97 -11.79 -8.08 -1.62
CA GLY A 97 -10.85 -7.98 -2.72
C GLY A 97 -10.05 -6.67 -2.77
N LYS A 98 -9.54 -6.20 -1.62
CA LYS A 98 -8.65 -5.03 -1.54
C LYS A 98 -7.53 -5.08 -2.57
N THR A 99 -6.82 -6.22 -2.67
CA THR A 99 -5.72 -6.41 -3.65
C THR A 99 -6.16 -6.20 -5.09
N TYR A 100 -7.29 -6.76 -5.48
CA TYR A 100 -7.88 -6.51 -6.81
C TYR A 100 -8.16 -5.03 -7.03
N THR A 101 -8.73 -4.38 -6.02
CA THR A 101 -9.13 -2.97 -6.08
C THR A 101 -7.92 -2.05 -6.25
N TYR A 102 -6.84 -2.24 -5.48
CA TYR A 102 -5.68 -1.36 -5.65
C TYR A 102 -4.89 -1.65 -6.94
N ILE A 103 -4.86 -2.89 -7.44
CA ILE A 103 -4.31 -3.18 -8.78
C ILE A 103 -5.13 -2.43 -9.85
N LYS A 104 -6.46 -2.52 -9.76
CA LYS A 104 -7.35 -1.76 -10.65
C LYS A 104 -7.11 -0.26 -10.56
N THR A 105 -6.94 0.28 -9.35
CA THR A 105 -6.62 1.70 -9.11
C THR A 105 -5.34 2.13 -9.83
N MET A 106 -4.28 1.31 -9.81
CA MET A 106 -3.05 1.61 -10.54
C MET A 106 -3.28 1.72 -12.05
N PHE A 107 -4.06 0.80 -12.63
CA PHE A 107 -4.42 0.86 -14.05
C PHE A 107 -5.27 2.09 -14.39
N GLU A 108 -6.26 2.43 -13.55
CA GLU A 108 -7.10 3.61 -13.77
C GLU A 108 -6.28 4.90 -13.64
N LEU A 109 -5.37 5.01 -12.65
CA LEU A 109 -4.45 6.14 -12.51
C LEU A 109 -3.52 6.28 -13.73
N ASN A 110 -3.02 5.17 -14.27
CA ASN A 110 -2.24 5.19 -15.50
C ASN A 110 -3.08 5.62 -16.71
N LYS A 111 -4.28 5.07 -16.84
CA LYS A 111 -5.19 5.39 -17.95
C LYS A 111 -5.56 6.88 -17.98
N LEU A 112 -5.87 7.46 -16.81
CA LEU A 112 -6.34 8.84 -16.69
C LEU A 112 -5.20 9.85 -16.67
N TYR A 113 -4.12 9.56 -15.95
CA TYR A 113 -3.06 10.53 -15.66
C TYR A 113 -1.68 10.14 -16.21
N GLY A 114 -1.54 8.93 -16.76
CA GLY A 114 -0.27 8.46 -17.30
C GLY A 114 0.75 8.02 -16.24
N TRP A 115 0.40 8.04 -14.96
CA TRP A 115 1.30 7.59 -13.89
C TRP A 115 1.62 6.10 -14.00
N LEU A 116 2.88 5.75 -13.79
CA LEU A 116 3.39 4.40 -14.09
C LEU A 116 4.27 3.78 -13.01
N LYS A 117 4.73 4.54 -12.00
CA LYS A 117 5.59 4.04 -10.93
C LYS A 117 4.83 3.90 -9.64
N PHE A 118 4.76 2.67 -9.13
CA PHE A 118 3.99 2.33 -7.92
C PHE A 118 4.84 1.52 -6.94
N ILE A 119 4.57 1.68 -5.65
CA ILE A 119 5.13 0.85 -4.58
C ILE A 119 4.00 0.33 -3.73
N VAL A 120 3.98 -0.99 -3.49
CA VAL A 120 3.06 -1.62 -2.53
C VAL A 120 3.84 -1.96 -1.27
N VAL A 121 3.47 -1.35 -0.16
CA VAL A 121 4.05 -1.61 1.16
C VAL A 121 3.14 -2.55 1.93
N VAL A 122 3.72 -3.64 2.40
CA VAL A 122 3.01 -4.67 3.17
C VAL A 122 3.68 -4.92 4.52
N PRO A 123 2.94 -5.39 5.55
CA PRO A 123 3.48 -5.52 6.90
C PRO A 123 4.48 -6.67 7.06
N SER A 124 4.36 -7.76 6.29
CA SER A 124 5.16 -8.97 6.51
C SER A 124 5.55 -9.68 5.22
N ILE A 125 6.52 -10.58 5.31
CA ILE A 125 6.95 -11.44 4.20
C ILE A 125 5.80 -12.34 3.74
N ALA A 126 5.03 -12.91 4.66
CA ALA A 126 3.92 -13.80 4.30
C ALA A 126 2.84 -13.07 3.47
N ILE A 127 2.49 -11.85 3.88
CA ILE A 127 1.54 -11.01 3.12
C ILE A 127 2.14 -10.61 1.78
N ARG A 128 3.44 -10.28 1.73
CA ARG A 128 4.15 -9.96 0.49
C ARG A 128 4.05 -11.07 -0.54
N GLU A 129 4.28 -12.33 -0.14
CA GLU A 129 4.15 -13.48 -1.04
C GLU A 129 2.70 -13.69 -1.51
N GLY A 130 1.72 -13.45 -0.63
CA GLY A 130 0.30 -13.49 -0.98
C GLY A 130 -0.08 -12.42 -2.00
N VAL A 131 0.44 -11.20 -1.82
CA VAL A 131 0.27 -10.09 -2.76
C VAL A 131 0.92 -10.42 -4.10
N LEU A 132 2.16 -10.91 -4.11
CA LEU A 132 2.86 -11.32 -5.33
C LEU A 132 2.03 -12.34 -6.13
N LYS A 133 1.56 -13.42 -5.49
CA LYS A 133 0.69 -14.41 -6.13
C LYS A 133 -0.60 -13.80 -6.67
N SER A 134 -1.15 -12.80 -6.00
CA SER A 134 -2.33 -12.09 -6.47
C SER A 134 -2.03 -11.29 -7.75
N PHE A 135 -0.89 -10.61 -7.82
CA PHE A 135 -0.44 -9.91 -9.04
C PHE A 135 -0.25 -10.90 -10.19
N GLU A 136 0.42 -12.02 -9.95
CA GLU A 136 0.62 -13.08 -10.96
C GLU A 136 -0.71 -13.62 -11.48
N SER A 137 -1.62 -13.99 -10.58
CA SER A 137 -2.90 -14.61 -10.94
C SER A 137 -3.85 -13.68 -11.69
N MET A 138 -3.76 -12.35 -11.43
CA MET A 138 -4.61 -11.32 -12.04
C MET A 138 -3.97 -10.65 -13.26
N SER A 139 -2.70 -10.92 -13.55
CA SER A 139 -1.95 -10.25 -14.62
C SER A 139 -2.64 -10.33 -15.98
N ASP A 140 -3.06 -11.54 -16.41
CA ASP A 140 -3.74 -11.72 -17.69
C ASP A 140 -5.12 -11.05 -17.70
N HIS A 141 -5.87 -11.12 -16.60
CA HIS A 141 -7.17 -10.49 -16.49
C HIS A 141 -7.09 -8.97 -16.72
N PHE A 142 -6.15 -8.29 -16.03
CA PHE A 142 -5.97 -6.87 -16.22
C PHE A 142 -5.34 -6.49 -17.55
N ALA A 143 -4.45 -7.33 -18.10
CA ALA A 143 -3.88 -7.12 -19.42
C ALA A 143 -4.97 -7.16 -20.52
N GLU A 144 -5.93 -8.07 -20.42
CA GLU A 144 -7.08 -8.12 -21.32
C GLU A 144 -8.00 -6.91 -21.17
N GLN A 145 -8.24 -6.48 -19.92
CA GLN A 145 -9.14 -5.34 -19.63
C GLN A 145 -8.59 -4.00 -20.09
N TYR A 146 -7.27 -3.77 -19.93
CA TYR A 146 -6.65 -2.46 -20.16
C TYR A 146 -5.78 -2.41 -21.43
N GLY A 147 -5.58 -3.55 -22.11
CA GLY A 147 -4.71 -3.63 -23.30
C GLY A 147 -3.23 -3.43 -22.99
N ARG A 148 -2.83 -3.50 -21.69
CA ARG A 148 -1.48 -3.26 -21.20
C ARG A 148 -1.11 -4.25 -20.11
N ARG A 149 0.13 -4.71 -20.11
CA ARG A 149 0.69 -5.51 -19.01
C ARG A 149 1.33 -4.60 -17.98
N MET A 150 1.23 -5.01 -16.73
CA MET A 150 1.92 -4.41 -15.60
C MET A 150 3.14 -5.26 -15.28
N GLU A 151 4.28 -4.62 -15.11
CA GLU A 151 5.49 -5.24 -14.58
C GLU A 151 5.48 -5.12 -13.06
N PHE A 152 5.98 -6.13 -12.37
CA PHE A 152 6.07 -6.08 -10.90
C PHE A 152 7.20 -6.97 -10.41
N PHE A 153 7.77 -6.58 -9.28
CA PHE A 153 8.81 -7.36 -8.61
C PHE A 153 8.76 -7.17 -7.10
N VAL A 154 9.36 -8.11 -6.39
CA VAL A 154 9.58 -8.01 -4.95
C VAL A 154 10.95 -7.40 -4.70
N TYR A 155 11.01 -6.33 -3.89
CA TYR A 155 12.28 -5.75 -3.48
C TYR A 155 13.18 -6.80 -2.81
N ASN A 156 14.41 -6.88 -3.30
CA ASN A 156 15.46 -7.75 -2.76
C ASN A 156 16.78 -6.98 -2.74
N SER A 157 17.35 -6.82 -1.54
CA SER A 157 18.64 -6.14 -1.35
C SER A 157 19.84 -6.80 -2.06
N LYS A 158 19.70 -8.06 -2.50
CA LYS A 158 20.71 -8.78 -3.27
C LYS A 158 20.58 -8.60 -4.79
N LYS A 159 19.45 -8.02 -5.27
CA LYS A 159 19.10 -7.83 -6.68
C LYS A 159 18.74 -6.39 -6.96
N LEU A 160 19.72 -5.48 -6.79
CA LEU A 160 19.50 -4.04 -6.95
C LEU A 160 19.29 -3.64 -8.40
N GLU A 161 19.72 -4.47 -9.36
CA GLU A 161 19.45 -4.29 -10.80
C GLU A 161 17.96 -4.17 -11.13
N MET A 162 17.09 -4.77 -10.30
CA MET A 162 15.64 -4.64 -10.45
C MET A 162 15.15 -3.21 -10.20
N ILE A 163 15.88 -2.42 -9.40
CA ILE A 163 15.56 -0.99 -9.17
C ILE A 163 15.91 -0.17 -10.39
N ASP A 164 17.04 -0.47 -11.06
CA ASP A 164 17.38 0.18 -12.34
C ASP A 164 16.32 -0.15 -13.40
N HIS A 165 15.92 -1.43 -13.50
CA HIS A 165 14.85 -1.82 -14.40
C HIS A 165 13.52 -1.12 -14.06
N PHE A 166 13.17 -1.02 -12.77
CA PHE A 166 12.02 -0.25 -12.31
C PHE A 166 12.08 1.22 -12.77
N SER A 167 13.25 1.86 -12.64
CA SER A 167 13.43 3.24 -13.05
C SER A 167 13.35 3.40 -14.58
N GLN A 168 13.99 2.52 -15.35
CA GLN A 168 14.13 2.61 -16.81
C GLN A 168 12.89 2.15 -17.59
N SER A 169 11.99 1.37 -16.98
CA SER A 169 10.77 0.89 -17.67
C SER A 169 9.77 2.03 -17.91
N SER A 170 9.28 2.15 -19.14
CA SER A 170 8.17 3.03 -19.52
C SER A 170 6.78 2.40 -19.31
N ASN A 171 6.73 1.17 -18.81
CA ASN A 171 5.50 0.46 -18.51
C ASN A 171 5.01 0.78 -17.09
N ILE A 172 3.76 0.41 -16.78
CA ILE A 172 3.30 0.36 -15.41
C ILE A 172 4.18 -0.62 -14.64
N HIS A 173 4.92 -0.14 -13.65
CA HIS A 173 5.86 -0.95 -12.90
C HIS A 173 5.63 -0.80 -11.41
N VAL A 174 5.55 -1.92 -10.72
CA VAL A 174 5.22 -2.00 -9.29
C VAL A 174 6.32 -2.68 -8.51
N MET A 175 6.83 -2.02 -7.49
CA MET A 175 7.71 -2.62 -6.50
C MET A 175 6.91 -3.05 -5.27
N ILE A 176 6.99 -4.32 -4.88
CA ILE A 176 6.36 -4.84 -3.66
C ILE A 176 7.43 -4.95 -2.58
N ILE A 177 7.23 -4.25 -1.46
CA ILE A 177 8.20 -4.18 -0.38
C ILE A 177 7.53 -4.38 0.98
N ASN A 178 8.17 -5.10 1.89
CA ASN A 178 7.71 -5.24 3.26
C ASN A 178 8.47 -4.29 4.20
N THR A 179 7.85 -3.93 5.33
CA THR A 179 8.40 -2.96 6.29
C THR A 179 9.78 -3.32 6.81
N GLN A 180 10.09 -4.59 6.98
CA GLN A 180 11.39 -5.05 7.46
C GLN A 180 12.55 -4.66 6.54
N ALA A 181 12.27 -4.42 5.25
CA ALA A 181 13.29 -4.05 4.28
C ALA A 181 13.84 -2.62 4.50
N PHE A 182 13.16 -1.77 5.30
CA PHE A 182 13.57 -0.39 5.55
C PHE A 182 13.43 0.10 7.00
N ASN A 183 12.90 -0.73 7.93
CA ASN A 183 12.69 -0.32 9.34
C ASN A 183 13.93 -0.40 10.23
N SER A 184 14.84 -1.32 9.97
CA SER A 184 15.96 -1.61 10.89
C SER A 184 17.14 -0.64 10.76
N SER A 185 17.14 0.23 9.75
CA SER A 185 18.26 1.13 9.45
C SER A 185 18.16 2.50 10.10
N MET A 186 17.07 2.81 10.79
CA MET A 186 16.86 4.14 11.37
C MET A 186 17.48 4.35 12.76
N ASN A 187 18.10 3.33 13.35
CA ASN A 187 18.92 3.47 14.54
C ASN A 187 20.37 3.81 14.17
N GLU A 188 20.57 4.95 13.48
CA GLU A 188 21.92 5.46 13.18
C GLU A 188 22.71 5.85 14.45
N ASP A 189 22.05 5.95 15.60
CA ASP A 189 22.70 6.38 16.88
C ASP A 189 23.29 5.23 17.72
N LYS A 190 23.31 4.02 17.23
CA LYS A 190 24.01 2.92 17.93
C LYS A 190 25.15 2.39 17.07
N ASN A 191 26.22 3.19 16.97
CA ASN A 191 27.56 2.71 16.70
C ASN A 191 27.97 1.68 17.79
N LYS A 192 27.61 0.42 17.58
CA LYS A 192 28.34 -0.71 18.13
C LYS A 192 29.15 -1.31 16.99
N GLU A 193 30.39 -0.86 16.93
CA GLU A 193 31.45 -1.56 16.23
C GLU A 193 31.47 -3.03 16.66
N GLY A 194 31.40 -3.92 15.69
CA GLY A 194 31.69 -5.35 15.86
C GLY A 194 30.46 -6.24 16.04
N LYS A 195 29.81 -6.57 14.92
CA LYS A 195 29.44 -7.92 14.50
C LYS A 195 28.61 -7.88 13.20
N GLY A 196 29.25 -8.27 12.13
CA GLY A 196 28.80 -9.01 10.97
C GLY A 196 27.48 -8.65 10.30
N GLY A 197 27.58 -8.20 9.04
CA GLY A 197 26.50 -8.22 8.06
C GLY A 197 25.71 -6.92 8.01
N ASP A 198 25.85 -6.20 6.89
CA ASP A 198 24.93 -5.14 6.54
C ASP A 198 23.52 -5.71 6.52
N SER A 199 22.67 -5.30 7.48
CA SER A 199 21.29 -5.74 7.46
C SER A 199 20.65 -5.28 6.16
N ALA A 200 19.82 -6.13 5.54
CA ALA A 200 19.14 -5.84 4.27
C ALA A 200 18.47 -4.44 4.24
N ALA A 201 18.12 -3.92 5.41
CA ALA A 201 17.54 -2.61 5.58
C ALA A 201 18.55 -1.44 5.52
N LYS A 202 19.84 -1.68 5.78
CA LYS A 202 20.88 -0.67 5.54
C LYS A 202 21.14 -0.47 4.05
N ILE A 203 21.06 -1.55 3.25
CA ILE A 203 21.43 -1.56 1.84
C ILE A 203 20.62 -0.52 1.06
N ILE A 204 19.31 -0.39 1.32
CA ILE A 204 18.46 0.56 0.59
C ILE A 204 18.86 2.03 0.81
N PHE A 205 19.42 2.36 1.99
CA PHE A 205 19.77 3.73 2.38
C PHE A 205 21.27 4.06 2.26
N THR A 206 22.10 3.09 1.92
CA THR A 206 23.56 3.29 1.81
C THR A 206 24.02 3.19 0.37
N LYS A 207 25.13 3.87 0.06
CA LYS A 207 25.77 3.75 -1.25
C LYS A 207 26.26 2.32 -1.44
N GLN A 208 25.94 1.73 -2.60
CA GLN A 208 26.30 0.37 -2.95
C GLN A 208 27.26 0.35 -4.12
N GLU A 209 28.41 -0.29 -3.97
CA GLU A 209 29.41 -0.44 -5.04
C GLU A 209 28.81 -1.15 -6.26
N LYS A 210 28.11 -2.27 -6.01
CA LYS A 210 27.42 -3.05 -7.05
C LYS A 210 26.28 -2.30 -7.75
N PHE A 211 25.91 -1.13 -7.23
CA PHE A 211 24.86 -0.25 -7.78
C PHE A 211 25.44 1.10 -8.26
N GLY A 212 26.72 1.10 -8.66
CA GLY A 212 27.41 2.30 -9.15
C GLY A 212 27.58 3.38 -8.09
N TRP A 213 27.84 3.02 -6.83
CA TRP A 213 27.98 3.93 -5.68
C TRP A 213 26.75 4.84 -5.44
N ARG A 214 25.58 4.44 -5.98
CA ARG A 214 24.31 5.13 -5.74
C ARG A 214 23.61 4.52 -4.52
N LYS A 215 22.74 5.31 -3.88
CA LYS A 215 21.80 4.80 -2.87
C LYS A 215 20.54 4.33 -3.60
N PRO A 216 20.10 3.08 -3.39
CA PRO A 216 18.85 2.59 -4.00
C PRO A 216 17.64 3.47 -3.75
N ILE A 217 17.50 4.02 -2.53
CA ILE A 217 16.40 4.89 -2.17
C ILE A 217 16.34 6.17 -3.00
N ASP A 218 17.51 6.78 -3.30
CA ASP A 218 17.57 8.03 -4.08
C ASP A 218 17.10 7.80 -5.53
N VAL A 219 17.41 6.62 -6.10
CA VAL A 219 16.93 6.24 -7.44
C VAL A 219 15.41 6.03 -7.42
N ILE A 220 14.89 5.34 -6.40
CA ILE A 220 13.44 5.12 -6.26
C ILE A 220 12.70 6.44 -6.06
N ALA A 221 13.19 7.33 -5.20
CA ALA A 221 12.56 8.62 -4.89
C ALA A 221 12.44 9.50 -6.14
N LYS A 222 13.49 9.52 -6.99
CA LYS A 222 13.48 10.29 -8.27
C LYS A 222 12.33 9.87 -9.19
N ASN A 223 11.87 8.63 -9.14
CA ASN A 223 10.72 8.18 -9.92
C ASN A 223 9.37 8.73 -9.41
N ARG A 224 9.34 9.43 -8.28
CA ARG A 224 8.12 9.94 -7.61
C ARG A 224 7.00 8.89 -7.54
N PRO A 225 7.24 7.75 -6.86
CA PRO A 225 6.29 6.65 -6.89
C PRO A 225 4.98 7.01 -6.19
N ILE A 226 3.87 6.42 -6.64
CA ILE A 226 2.63 6.40 -5.89
C ILE A 226 2.69 5.21 -4.95
N MET A 227 2.45 5.44 -3.65
CA MET A 227 2.61 4.41 -2.64
C MET A 227 1.24 3.89 -2.18
N ILE A 228 1.06 2.59 -2.27
CA ILE A 228 -0.10 1.88 -1.72
C ILE A 228 0.36 1.17 -0.45
N ILE A 229 -0.33 1.42 0.65
CA ILE A 229 -0.04 0.80 1.95
C ILE A 229 -1.19 -0.14 2.28
N ASP A 230 -0.90 -1.43 2.24
CA ASP A 230 -1.85 -2.48 2.59
C ASP A 230 -1.77 -2.76 4.10
N GLU A 231 -2.92 -2.76 4.77
CA GLU A 231 -3.07 -2.90 6.23
C GLU A 231 -2.20 -1.88 7.01
N PRO A 232 -2.43 -0.57 6.83
CA PRO A 232 -1.61 0.51 7.41
C PRO A 232 -1.50 0.44 8.94
N GLN A 233 -2.48 -0.10 9.65
CA GLN A 233 -2.41 -0.29 11.10
C GLN A 233 -1.27 -1.23 11.51
N SER A 234 -0.89 -2.17 10.65
CA SER A 234 0.22 -3.09 10.87
C SER A 234 1.54 -2.54 10.31
N VAL A 235 1.49 -1.69 9.28
CA VAL A 235 2.65 -1.07 8.64
C VAL A 235 3.13 0.15 9.41
N LEU A 236 2.24 1.10 9.70
CA LEU A 236 2.61 2.44 10.19
C LEU A 236 2.89 2.50 11.70
N GLY A 237 2.55 1.46 12.48
CA GLY A 237 2.70 1.46 13.93
C GLY A 237 1.80 2.50 14.65
N ALA A 238 1.86 2.54 15.99
CA ALA A 238 1.02 3.43 16.78
C ALA A 238 1.54 4.88 16.80
N ASP A 239 2.87 5.06 16.84
CA ASP A 239 3.49 6.37 17.00
C ASP A 239 3.69 7.10 15.67
N LYS A 240 3.26 8.37 15.61
CA LYS A 240 3.44 9.21 14.40
C LYS A 240 4.90 9.44 14.03
N GLY A 241 5.82 9.35 14.96
CA GLY A 241 7.25 9.58 14.77
C GLY A 241 8.09 8.32 14.56
N ASN A 242 7.47 7.14 14.37
CA ASN A 242 8.20 5.88 14.29
C ASN A 242 9.10 5.76 13.04
N ALA A 243 10.05 4.84 13.10
CA ALA A 243 11.03 4.60 12.05
C ALA A 243 10.38 4.25 10.69
N THR A 244 9.26 3.54 10.70
CA THR A 244 8.54 3.16 9.47
C THR A 244 8.02 4.37 8.72
N ARG A 245 7.36 5.31 9.43
CA ARG A 245 6.82 6.52 8.80
C ARG A 245 7.94 7.39 8.23
N LYS A 246 9.05 7.54 8.97
CA LYS A 246 10.25 8.24 8.48
C LYS A 246 10.84 7.53 7.25
N GLY A 247 10.90 6.18 7.28
CA GLY A 247 11.36 5.37 6.15
C GLY A 247 10.49 5.57 4.90
N ILE A 248 9.16 5.55 5.06
CA ILE A 248 8.21 5.83 3.97
C ILE A 248 8.43 7.24 3.39
N GLY A 249 8.68 8.25 4.22
CA GLY A 249 8.98 9.60 3.76
C GLY A 249 10.20 9.68 2.84
N LYS A 250 11.23 8.86 3.08
CA LYS A 250 12.45 8.84 2.23
C LYS A 250 12.22 8.33 0.79
N PHE A 251 11.10 7.65 0.53
CA PHE A 251 10.71 7.29 -0.83
C PHE A 251 10.14 8.46 -1.64
N GLU A 252 9.88 9.60 -1.00
CA GLU A 252 9.30 10.81 -1.60
C GLU A 252 8.08 10.51 -2.48
N PRO A 253 7.07 9.79 -1.95
CA PRO A 253 5.93 9.40 -2.75
C PRO A 253 5.15 10.63 -3.23
N LEU A 254 4.67 10.58 -4.48
CA LEU A 254 3.80 11.61 -5.04
C LEU A 254 2.52 11.77 -4.19
N PHE A 255 1.93 10.67 -3.80
CA PHE A 255 0.89 10.54 -2.77
C PHE A 255 0.80 9.09 -2.28
N LYS A 256 0.03 8.89 -1.22
CA LYS A 256 -0.17 7.58 -0.59
C LYS A 256 -1.66 7.22 -0.59
N VAL A 257 -1.96 5.93 -0.78
CA VAL A 257 -3.31 5.39 -0.62
C VAL A 257 -3.26 4.25 0.41
N LEU A 258 -4.03 4.40 1.47
CA LEU A 258 -4.11 3.44 2.57
C LEU A 258 -5.32 2.53 2.35
N TYR A 259 -5.09 1.22 2.21
CA TYR A 259 -6.14 0.21 2.08
C TYR A 259 -6.22 -0.65 3.32
N SER A 260 -7.38 -0.67 4.00
CA SER A 260 -7.63 -1.54 5.15
C SER A 260 -9.12 -1.82 5.33
N ALA A 261 -9.42 -2.88 6.08
CA ALA A 261 -10.76 -3.11 6.63
C ALA A 261 -10.98 -2.30 7.92
N THR A 262 -9.90 -2.02 8.65
CA THR A 262 -9.94 -1.36 9.96
C THR A 262 -8.79 -0.36 10.05
N HIS A 263 -9.10 0.92 9.87
CA HIS A 263 -8.12 1.98 10.07
C HIS A 263 -8.08 2.41 11.53
N ARG A 264 -6.88 2.74 12.04
CA ARG A 264 -6.79 3.47 13.31
C ARG A 264 -7.29 4.89 13.09
N LYS A 265 -8.04 5.45 14.04
CA LYS A 265 -8.58 6.83 13.94
C LYS A 265 -7.52 7.87 13.54
N ASN A 266 -6.31 7.74 14.07
CA ASN A 266 -5.21 8.66 13.80
C ASN A 266 -4.55 8.49 12.41
N ASP A 267 -4.85 7.40 11.70
CA ASP A 267 -4.30 7.09 10.38
C ASP A 267 -5.29 7.43 9.25
N ILE A 268 -6.56 7.68 9.60
CA ILE A 268 -7.57 8.10 8.63
C ILE A 268 -7.24 9.53 8.18
N GLN A 269 -7.03 9.70 6.90
CA GLN A 269 -6.79 10.98 6.25
C GLN A 269 -7.51 11.00 4.91
N ASN A 270 -8.27 12.05 4.65
CA ASN A 270 -8.92 12.27 3.36
C ASN A 270 -9.61 10.98 2.85
N MET A 271 -10.47 10.38 3.66
CA MET A 271 -11.16 9.14 3.31
C MET A 271 -12.04 9.37 2.07
N VAL A 272 -11.83 8.59 1.01
CA VAL A 272 -12.55 8.72 -0.26
C VAL A 272 -13.54 7.59 -0.52
N PHE A 273 -13.38 6.45 0.15
CA PHE A 273 -14.29 5.31 -0.02
C PHE A 273 -14.40 4.52 1.28
N ARG A 274 -15.63 4.04 1.55
CA ARG A 274 -15.93 3.22 2.71
C ARG A 274 -16.88 2.09 2.34
N LEU A 275 -16.47 0.87 2.68
CA LEU A 275 -17.26 -0.34 2.64
C LEU A 275 -17.00 -1.11 3.93
N ASP A 276 -17.73 -0.76 4.98
CA ASP A 276 -17.58 -1.38 6.30
C ASP A 276 -18.20 -2.79 6.37
N ALA A 277 -18.04 -3.45 7.52
CA ALA A 277 -18.53 -4.82 7.74
C ALA A 277 -20.06 -4.93 7.58
N ILE A 278 -20.82 -3.92 7.99
CA ILE A 278 -22.28 -3.91 7.92
C ILE A 278 -22.72 -3.76 6.46
N ASP A 279 -22.12 -2.82 5.74
CA ASP A 279 -22.39 -2.60 4.32
C ASP A 279 -22.00 -3.83 3.48
N ALA A 280 -20.85 -4.41 3.75
CA ALA A 280 -20.38 -5.61 3.05
C ALA A 280 -21.33 -6.81 3.32
N TYR A 281 -21.82 -6.94 4.53
CA TYR A 281 -22.80 -7.98 4.88
C TYR A 281 -24.16 -7.73 4.19
N ASN A 282 -24.68 -6.51 4.25
CA ASN A 282 -25.96 -6.15 3.64
C ASN A 282 -25.93 -6.36 2.10
N ARG A 283 -24.76 -6.15 1.48
CA ARG A 283 -24.53 -6.39 0.05
C ARG A 283 -24.18 -7.85 -0.26
N GLN A 284 -24.22 -8.75 0.72
CA GLN A 284 -23.91 -10.19 0.58
C GLN A 284 -22.49 -10.46 0.03
N LEU A 285 -21.52 -9.59 0.33
CA LEU A 285 -20.14 -9.71 -0.12
C LEU A 285 -19.29 -10.57 0.81
N VAL A 286 -19.70 -10.65 2.08
CA VAL A 286 -19.00 -11.40 3.13
C VAL A 286 -19.98 -12.32 3.86
N LYS A 287 -19.45 -13.38 4.48
CA LYS A 287 -20.26 -14.31 5.28
C LYS A 287 -20.66 -13.65 6.59
N LYS A 288 -21.86 -14.00 7.09
CA LYS A 288 -22.29 -13.61 8.42
C LYS A 288 -21.38 -14.24 9.48
N ILE A 289 -20.87 -13.43 10.38
CA ILE A 289 -20.24 -13.91 11.62
C ILE A 289 -21.31 -13.93 12.69
N GLU A 290 -21.72 -15.13 13.10
CA GLU A 290 -22.66 -15.32 14.19
C GLU A 290 -21.89 -15.80 15.42
N VAL A 291 -21.88 -14.99 16.48
CA VAL A 291 -21.32 -15.39 17.77
C VAL A 291 -22.46 -15.96 18.58
N ARG A 292 -22.46 -17.27 18.80
CA ARG A 292 -23.42 -17.95 19.69
C ARG A 292 -22.76 -18.11 21.05
N GLY A 293 -23.26 -17.37 22.04
CA GLY A 293 -22.95 -17.62 23.43
C GLY A 293 -23.75 -18.85 23.92
N ILE A 294 -23.10 -19.79 24.57
CA ILE A 294 -23.77 -20.87 25.26
C ILE A 294 -24.19 -20.34 26.65
N ARG A 295 -25.47 -20.11 26.85
CA ARG A 295 -26.01 -19.83 28.17
C ARG A 295 -26.44 -21.16 28.80
N GLN A 296 -25.74 -21.59 29.82
CA GLN A 296 -26.17 -22.74 30.62
C GLN A 296 -27.38 -22.32 31.46
N ILE A 297 -28.55 -22.88 31.17
CA ILE A 297 -29.76 -22.68 31.96
C ILE A 297 -29.90 -23.90 32.81
N GLY A 298 -29.68 -23.74 34.10
CA GLY A 298 -30.08 -24.71 35.14
C GLY A 298 -29.07 -25.81 35.44
N THR A 299 -28.23 -25.57 36.41
CA THR A 299 -27.80 -26.61 37.36
C THR A 299 -28.09 -26.11 38.76
N THR A 300 -28.80 -26.92 39.51
CA THR A 300 -29.24 -26.63 40.88
C THR A 300 -28.10 -26.70 41.91
N ALA A 301 -26.84 -26.75 41.51
CA ALA A 301 -25.77 -27.10 42.42
C ALA A 301 -24.72 -26.03 42.70
N THR A 302 -24.46 -25.05 41.84
CA THR A 302 -23.49 -23.95 42.15
C THR A 302 -23.71 -22.74 41.25
N ASN A 303 -23.66 -21.53 41.82
CA ASN A 303 -23.58 -20.25 41.09
C ASN A 303 -22.17 -20.02 40.53
N GLY A 304 -21.62 -20.98 39.81
CA GLY A 304 -20.33 -20.84 39.16
C GLY A 304 -20.52 -20.35 37.71
N PHE A 305 -19.91 -19.23 37.38
CA PHE A 305 -19.82 -18.76 36.02
C PHE A 305 -18.44 -19.17 35.48
N VAL A 306 -18.42 -19.72 34.28
CA VAL A 306 -17.15 -19.98 33.56
C VAL A 306 -16.98 -18.92 32.50
N TYR A 307 -15.95 -18.10 32.63
CA TYR A 307 -15.62 -17.09 31.67
C TYR A 307 -14.45 -17.58 30.78
N LEU A 308 -14.60 -17.36 29.49
CA LEU A 308 -13.47 -17.50 28.55
C LEU A 308 -12.64 -16.22 28.61
N ASP A 309 -11.51 -16.25 29.31
CA ASP A 309 -10.61 -15.10 29.45
C ASP A 309 -9.84 -14.81 28.15
N SER A 310 -9.32 -15.87 27.54
CA SER A 310 -8.53 -15.74 26.31
C SER A 310 -8.37 -17.07 25.60
N ILE A 311 -8.07 -17.01 24.32
CA ILE A 311 -7.63 -18.16 23.52
C ILE A 311 -6.13 -17.99 23.28
N VAL A 312 -5.33 -18.91 23.77
CA VAL A 312 -3.89 -18.93 23.57
C VAL A 312 -3.59 -19.75 22.31
N ILE A 313 -3.08 -19.09 21.29
CA ILE A 313 -2.67 -19.73 20.03
C ILE A 313 -1.15 -19.93 20.11
N GLY A 314 -0.72 -21.20 20.21
CA GLY A 314 0.69 -21.60 20.23
C GLY A 314 1.05 -22.50 19.04
N LYS A 315 2.20 -23.17 19.12
CA LYS A 315 2.62 -24.18 18.12
C LYS A 315 1.83 -25.49 18.15
N GLY A 316 0.92 -25.64 19.11
CA GLY A 316 -0.01 -26.79 19.26
C GLY A 316 -1.46 -26.37 19.03
N ASN A 317 -2.41 -27.24 19.44
CA ASN A 317 -3.82 -26.91 19.38
C ASN A 317 -4.13 -25.67 20.22
N PRO A 318 -5.07 -24.79 19.77
CA PRO A 318 -5.50 -23.65 20.54
C PRO A 318 -6.02 -24.07 21.91
N GLN A 319 -5.61 -23.36 22.94
CA GLN A 319 -6.05 -23.61 24.32
C GLN A 319 -6.94 -22.46 24.79
N ALA A 320 -8.10 -22.80 25.35
CA ALA A 320 -8.96 -21.84 26.01
C ALA A 320 -8.50 -21.64 27.46
N ARG A 321 -8.28 -20.39 27.86
CA ARG A 321 -8.11 -20.03 29.27
C ARG A 321 -9.48 -19.61 29.81
N ILE A 322 -9.92 -20.30 30.85
CA ILE A 322 -11.21 -20.10 31.51
C ILE A 322 -10.98 -19.76 32.97
N SER A 323 -11.79 -18.86 33.53
CA SER A 323 -11.85 -18.52 34.94
C SER A 323 -13.28 -18.73 35.50
#